data_bd0c09c29f449959ff46381e66af946b
#
_entry.id   bd0c09c29f449959ff46381e66af946b
#
_cell.length_a   1.000
_cell.length_b   1.000
_cell.length_c   1.000
_cell.angle_alpha   90.00
_cell.angle_beta   90.00
_cell.angle_gamma   90.00
#
_symmetry.space_group_name_H-M   'P 1'
#
loop_
_entity.id
_entity.type
_entity.pdbx_description
1 polymer ?
#
loop_
_entity_poly.entity_id
_entity_poly.type
_entity_poly.pdbx_seq_one_letter_code
_entity_poly.pdbx_strand_id
1 'polypeptide(L)'
;MKEAQEEAAGSQTNLLQGTLDMLILKALALGELHGLGVARRIEQITRGTFQVKPGSLFPALHRMEESGWLTSSWGESENKRRAKFYRLSKAGQRQLAAETAHWRRISLAIASALAAG
;
A
#
# COMPACT_ATOMS: atom_id res chain seq x y z
N MET A 1 -18.81 18.07 -8.67
CA MET A 1 -19.99 17.32 -8.40
C MET A 1 -19.81 16.43 -7.20
N LYS A 2 -20.85 16.39 -6.40
CA LYS A 2 -20.79 15.68 -5.15
C LYS A 2 -20.51 14.19 -5.33
N GLU A 3 -21.20 13.60 -6.29
CA GLU A 3 -21.02 12.18 -6.57
C GLU A 3 -19.60 11.87 -6.98
N ALA A 4 -19.01 12.74 -7.78
CA ALA A 4 -17.65 12.53 -8.24
C ALA A 4 -16.68 12.55 -7.06
N GLN A 5 -16.94 13.41 -6.09
CA GLN A 5 -16.08 13.46 -4.91
C GLN A 5 -16.28 12.25 -4.01
N GLU A 6 -17.53 11.83 -3.86
CA GLU A 6 -17.79 10.64 -3.08
C GLU A 6 -17.22 9.41 -3.75
N GLU A 7 -17.35 9.34 -5.07
CA GLU A 7 -16.75 8.27 -5.83
C GLU A 7 -15.24 8.31 -5.71
N ALA A 8 -14.65 9.48 -5.73
CA ALA A 8 -13.21 9.59 -5.59
C ALA A 8 -12.76 9.03 -4.24
N ALA A 9 -13.48 9.35 -3.17
CA ALA A 9 -13.16 8.80 -1.86
C ALA A 9 -13.42 7.30 -1.80
N GLY A 10 -14.56 6.85 -2.32
CA GLY A 10 -14.88 5.43 -2.40
C GLY A 10 -14.00 4.73 -3.41
N SER A 11 -13.73 5.41 -4.54
CA SER A 11 -12.86 4.86 -5.57
C SER A 11 -11.42 4.76 -5.10
N GLN A 12 -10.99 5.68 -4.27
CA GLN A 12 -9.67 5.54 -3.66
C GLN A 12 -9.58 4.22 -2.94
N THR A 13 -10.61 3.88 -2.16
CA THR A 13 -10.62 2.61 -1.45
C THR A 13 -10.65 1.43 -2.43
N ASN A 14 -11.49 1.50 -3.44
CA ASN A 14 -11.67 0.40 -4.39
C ASN A 14 -10.55 0.28 -5.39
N LEU A 15 -10.19 1.40 -6.02
CA LEU A 15 -9.04 1.44 -6.89
C LEU A 15 -7.83 1.01 -6.14
N LEU A 16 -7.80 1.43 -4.92
CA LEU A 16 -6.68 1.28 -4.07
C LEU A 16 -6.47 -0.12 -3.57
N GLN A 17 -7.34 -1.08 -3.87
CA GLN A 17 -7.00 -2.41 -3.42
C GLN A 17 -5.67 -2.85 -4.03
N GLY A 18 -5.52 -2.79 -5.34
CA GLY A 18 -4.25 -3.08 -5.98
C GLY A 18 -3.20 -2.03 -5.68
N THR A 19 -3.60 -0.76 -5.68
CA THR A 19 -2.67 0.33 -5.40
C THR A 19 -2.23 0.32 -3.95
N LEU A 20 -3.14 0.02 -3.03
CA LEU A 20 -2.81 -0.10 -1.62
C LEU A 20 -1.81 -1.22 -1.40
N ASP A 21 -2.01 -2.37 -2.04
CA ASP A 21 -1.07 -3.48 -1.92
C ASP A 21 0.32 -3.06 -2.37
N MET A 22 0.42 -2.37 -3.49
CA MET A 22 1.71 -1.89 -4.00
C MET A 22 2.36 -0.91 -3.03
N LEU A 23 1.57 -0.01 -2.44
CA LEU A 23 2.09 0.96 -1.47
C LEU A 23 2.55 0.28 -0.19
N ILE A 24 1.83 -0.72 0.28
CA ILE A 24 2.25 -1.50 1.44
C ILE A 24 3.57 -2.22 1.14
N LEU A 25 3.66 -2.86 -0.02
CA LEU A 25 4.90 -3.54 -0.42
C LEU A 25 6.05 -2.54 -0.45
N LYS A 26 5.84 -1.37 -1.02
CA LYS A 26 6.89 -0.35 -1.10
C LYS A 26 7.28 0.16 0.28
N ALA A 27 6.30 0.41 1.14
CA ALA A 27 6.58 0.88 2.49
C ALA A 27 7.46 -0.12 3.24
N LEU A 28 7.16 -1.42 3.09
CA LEU A 28 7.92 -2.46 3.77
C LEU A 28 9.24 -2.77 3.09
N ALA A 29 9.39 -2.46 1.80
CA ALA A 29 10.67 -2.56 1.12
C ALA A 29 11.70 -1.59 1.72
N LEU A 30 11.22 -0.51 2.34
CA LEU A 30 12.07 0.47 2.99
C LEU A 30 12.42 0.09 4.42
N GLY A 31 11.87 -1.00 4.92
CA GLY A 31 12.18 -1.50 6.26
C GLY A 31 10.97 -2.10 6.95
N GLU A 32 11.25 -2.93 7.94
CA GLU A 32 10.24 -3.58 8.76
C GLU A 32 9.44 -2.56 9.56
N LEU A 33 8.12 -2.75 9.63
CA LEU A 33 7.24 -1.83 10.35
C LEU A 33 6.06 -2.59 10.95
N HIS A 34 5.54 -2.09 12.06
CA HIS A 34 4.22 -2.52 12.55
C HIS A 34 3.13 -1.83 11.72
N GLY A 35 1.88 -2.28 11.88
CA GLY A 35 0.79 -1.84 11.01
C GLY A 35 0.62 -0.34 10.92
N LEU A 36 0.57 0.35 12.08
CA LEU A 36 0.41 1.81 12.05
C LEU A 36 1.61 2.51 11.43
N GLY A 37 2.79 1.92 11.57
CA GLY A 37 3.98 2.45 10.93
C GLY A 37 3.89 2.34 9.41
N VAL A 38 3.28 1.27 8.91
CA VAL A 38 3.04 1.13 7.47
C VAL A 38 2.16 2.26 6.96
N ALA A 39 1.06 2.54 7.67
CA ALA A 39 0.16 3.61 7.28
C ALA A 39 0.86 4.97 7.26
N ARG A 40 1.65 5.24 8.29
CA ARG A 40 2.41 6.49 8.35
C ARG A 40 3.43 6.59 7.21
N ARG A 41 4.11 5.48 6.92
CA ARG A 41 5.09 5.47 5.84
C ARG A 41 4.42 5.74 4.50
N ILE A 42 3.26 5.15 4.26
CA ILE A 42 2.52 5.40 3.02
C ILE A 42 2.16 6.88 2.90
N GLU A 43 1.68 7.47 3.98
CA GLU A 43 1.36 8.89 3.97
C GLU A 43 2.59 9.73 3.65
N GLN A 44 3.72 9.40 4.25
CA GLN A 44 4.96 10.12 4.01
C GLN A 44 5.44 10.00 2.57
N ILE A 45 5.51 8.80 2.03
CA ILE A 45 6.07 8.61 0.69
C ILE A 45 5.13 9.07 -0.41
N THR A 46 3.84 9.21 -0.12
CA THR A 46 2.88 9.77 -1.06
C THR A 46 2.61 11.25 -0.79
N ARG A 47 3.37 11.84 0.10
CA ARG A 47 3.28 13.25 0.45
C ARG A 47 1.87 13.65 0.86
N GLY A 48 1.25 12.82 1.66
CA GLY A 48 -0.09 13.05 2.18
C GLY A 48 -1.23 12.75 1.23
N THR A 49 -0.93 12.33 0.00
CA THR A 49 -1.97 12.05 -0.98
C THR A 49 -2.83 10.86 -0.54
N PHE A 50 -2.20 9.85 0.05
CA PHE A 50 -2.93 8.68 0.53
C PHE A 50 -2.82 8.57 2.04
N GLN A 51 -3.98 8.54 2.69
CA GLN A 51 -4.09 8.33 4.13
C GLN A 51 -4.85 7.03 4.32
N VAL A 52 -4.14 6.00 4.77
CA VAL A 52 -4.72 4.67 4.86
C VAL A 52 -5.29 4.46 6.25
N LYS A 53 -6.57 4.14 6.28
CA LYS A 53 -7.27 3.91 7.55
C LYS A 53 -7.12 2.46 7.99
N PRO A 54 -7.17 2.21 9.31
CA PRO A 54 -7.03 0.85 9.83
C PRO A 54 -8.00 -0.16 9.21
N GLY A 55 -9.23 0.28 8.92
CA GLY A 55 -10.24 -0.59 8.31
C GLY A 55 -9.87 -1.13 6.94
N SER A 56 -9.00 -0.43 6.22
CA SER A 56 -8.49 -0.90 4.93
C SER A 56 -7.13 -1.56 5.10
N LEU A 57 -6.33 -1.03 5.98
CA LEU A 57 -4.94 -1.47 6.16
C LEU A 57 -4.83 -2.89 6.69
N PHE A 58 -5.49 -3.17 7.82
CA PHE A 58 -5.29 -4.46 8.48
C PHE A 58 -5.82 -5.65 7.69
N PRO A 59 -6.99 -5.56 7.04
CA PRO A 59 -7.39 -6.64 6.14
C PRO A 59 -6.41 -6.86 4.99
N ALA A 60 -5.82 -5.78 4.45
CA ALA A 60 -4.83 -5.90 3.38
C ALA A 60 -3.57 -6.59 3.87
N LEU A 61 -3.06 -6.20 5.04
CA LEU A 61 -1.88 -6.83 5.63
C LEU A 61 -2.13 -8.32 5.85
N HIS A 62 -3.29 -8.67 6.38
CA HIS A 62 -3.64 -10.06 6.64
C HIS A 62 -3.68 -10.86 5.34
N ARG A 63 -4.35 -10.33 4.32
CA ARG A 63 -4.47 -10.99 3.02
C ARG A 63 -3.11 -11.17 2.36
N MET A 64 -2.27 -10.15 2.45
CA MET A 64 -0.94 -10.20 1.84
C MET A 64 -0.02 -11.18 2.57
N GLU A 65 -0.18 -11.30 3.88
CA GLU A 65 0.55 -12.30 4.64
C GLU A 65 0.09 -13.70 4.24
N GLU A 66 -1.21 -13.90 4.07
CA GLU A 66 -1.74 -15.19 3.61
C GLU A 66 -1.26 -15.53 2.21
N SER A 67 -1.06 -14.52 1.36
CA SER A 67 -0.52 -14.72 0.02
C SER A 67 0.98 -15.02 0.02
N GLY A 68 1.62 -14.94 1.17
CA GLY A 68 3.05 -15.21 1.25
C GLY A 68 3.93 -14.02 0.87
N TRP A 69 3.36 -12.84 0.66
CA TRP A 69 4.14 -11.66 0.30
C TRP A 69 4.76 -10.98 1.52
N LEU A 70 4.16 -11.18 2.67
CA LEU A 70 4.65 -10.61 3.93
C LEU A 70 4.89 -11.73 4.94
N THR A 71 5.88 -11.51 5.80
CA THR A 71 6.06 -12.29 7.01
C THR A 71 5.90 -11.35 8.19
N SER A 72 5.59 -11.90 9.34
CA SER A 72 5.38 -11.08 10.53
C SER A 72 5.99 -11.72 11.75
N SER A 73 6.26 -10.89 12.74
CA SER A 73 6.72 -11.34 14.04
C SER A 73 6.25 -10.34 15.09
N TRP A 74 6.12 -10.82 16.32
CA TRP A 74 5.72 -9.94 17.41
C TRP A 74 6.96 -9.24 17.96
N GLY A 75 6.79 -7.97 18.30
CA GLY A 75 7.86 -7.18 18.87
C GLY A 75 7.27 -6.06 19.72
N GLU A 76 8.12 -5.13 20.11
CA GLU A 76 7.71 -4.00 20.93
C GLU A 76 7.83 -2.73 20.11
N SER A 77 6.75 -1.94 20.09
CA SER A 77 6.74 -0.66 19.38
C SER A 77 7.44 0.41 20.22
N GLU A 78 7.61 1.60 19.65
CA GLU A 78 8.23 2.73 20.34
C GLU A 78 7.47 3.14 21.59
N ASN A 79 6.19 2.78 21.68
CA ASN A 79 5.38 3.06 22.88
C ASN A 79 5.42 1.91 23.88
N LYS A 80 6.35 0.99 23.73
CA LYS A 80 6.51 -0.19 24.60
C LYS A 80 5.29 -1.07 24.61
N ARG A 81 4.54 -1.06 23.51
CA ARG A 81 3.38 -1.93 23.35
C ARG A 81 3.73 -3.08 22.44
N ARG A 82 3.16 -4.24 22.74
CA ARG A 82 3.33 -5.39 21.87
C ARG A 82 2.68 -5.10 20.53
N ALA A 83 3.41 -5.31 19.45
CA ALA A 83 2.92 -5.05 18.11
C ALA A 83 3.42 -6.10 17.14
N LYS A 84 2.62 -6.33 16.11
CA LYS A 84 2.98 -7.25 15.05
C LYS A 84 3.74 -6.47 13.99
N PHE A 85 4.97 -6.86 13.72
CA PHE A 85 5.82 -6.22 12.73
C PHE A 85 5.81 -7.04 11.45
N TYR A 86 5.76 -6.36 10.34
CA TYR A 86 5.69 -6.97 9.01
C TYR A 86 6.93 -6.64 8.22
N ARG A 87 7.31 -7.56 7.34
CA ARG A 87 8.40 -7.34 6.40
C ARG A 87 8.12 -8.11 5.12
N LEU A 88 8.78 -7.70 4.05
CA LEU A 88 8.63 -8.38 2.78
C LEU A 88 9.33 -9.74 2.80
N SER A 89 8.64 -10.74 2.27
CA SER A 89 9.27 -12.00 1.91
C SER A 89 9.95 -11.83 0.54
N LYS A 90 10.66 -12.85 0.10
CA LYS A 90 11.22 -12.84 -1.25
C LYS A 90 10.10 -12.79 -2.29
N ALA A 91 8.99 -13.50 -2.04
CA ALA A 91 7.84 -13.43 -2.91
C ALA A 91 7.26 -12.03 -2.95
N GLY A 92 7.23 -11.34 -1.81
CA GLY A 92 6.76 -9.95 -1.75
C GLY A 92 7.64 -9.01 -2.55
N GLN A 93 8.96 -9.21 -2.50
CA GLN A 93 9.88 -8.40 -3.30
C GLN A 93 9.61 -8.58 -4.80
N ARG A 94 9.39 -9.83 -5.22
CA ARG A 94 9.07 -10.10 -6.62
C ARG A 94 7.73 -9.48 -7.01
N GLN A 95 6.76 -9.56 -6.10
CA GLN A 95 5.44 -8.98 -6.34
C GLN A 95 5.53 -7.46 -6.50
N LEU A 96 6.31 -6.80 -5.65
CA LEU A 96 6.53 -5.36 -5.77
C LEU A 96 7.13 -5.00 -7.13
N ALA A 97 8.12 -5.74 -7.58
CA ALA A 97 8.74 -5.48 -8.89
C ALA A 97 7.73 -5.63 -10.02
N ALA A 98 6.91 -6.69 -9.96
CA ALA A 98 5.90 -6.93 -10.99
C ALA A 98 4.84 -5.83 -11.01
N GLU A 99 4.37 -5.42 -9.84
CA GLU A 99 3.36 -4.38 -9.75
C GLU A 99 3.90 -3.02 -10.16
N THR A 100 5.15 -2.74 -9.82
CA THR A 100 5.79 -1.50 -10.22
C THR A 100 5.88 -1.40 -11.75
N ALA A 101 6.29 -2.49 -12.40
CA ALA A 101 6.38 -2.52 -13.86
C ALA A 101 5.01 -2.36 -14.50
N HIS A 102 4.00 -3.02 -13.94
CA HIS A 102 2.64 -2.92 -14.45
C HIS A 102 2.10 -1.49 -14.31
N TRP A 103 2.31 -0.89 -13.17
CA TRP A 103 1.88 0.49 -12.92
C TRP A 103 2.55 1.47 -13.87
N ARG A 104 3.84 1.29 -14.12
CA ARG A 104 4.56 2.17 -15.05
C ARG A 104 3.96 2.12 -16.44
N ARG A 105 3.59 0.92 -16.91
CA ARG A 105 2.95 0.80 -18.22
C ARG A 105 1.60 1.50 -18.25
N ILE A 106 0.80 1.30 -17.21
CA ILE A 106 -0.52 1.90 -17.12
C ILE A 106 -0.41 3.43 -17.07
N SER A 107 0.46 3.95 -16.23
CA SER A 107 0.58 5.39 -16.06
C SER A 107 1.10 6.07 -17.34
N LEU A 108 2.01 5.43 -18.06
CA LEU A 108 2.46 5.95 -19.34
C LEU A 108 1.34 5.94 -20.38
N ALA A 109 0.57 4.85 -20.42
CA ALA A 109 -0.55 4.76 -21.35
C ALA A 109 -1.60 5.84 -21.07
N ILE A 110 -1.91 6.03 -19.78
CA ILE A 110 -2.88 7.05 -19.38
C ILE A 110 -2.34 8.45 -19.71
N ALA A 111 -1.08 8.70 -19.41
CA ALA A 111 -0.47 9.99 -19.73
C ALA A 111 -0.53 10.27 -21.23
N SER A 112 -0.26 9.25 -22.05
CA SER A 112 -0.35 9.38 -23.50
C SER A 112 -1.77 9.68 -23.94
N ALA A 113 -2.74 8.98 -23.36
CA ALA A 113 -4.15 9.19 -23.68
C ALA A 113 -4.60 10.61 -23.35
N LEU A 114 -4.20 11.10 -22.18
CA LEU A 114 -4.59 12.42 -21.74
C LEU A 114 -3.89 13.54 -22.52
N ALA A 115 -2.73 13.25 -23.09
CA ALA A 115 -2.01 14.21 -23.92
C ALA A 115 -2.55 14.25 -25.35
N ALA A 116 -3.35 13.29 -25.77
CA ALA A 116 -3.92 13.27 -27.12
C ALA A 116 -4.87 14.44 -27.32
N GLY A 117 -4.73 15.14 -28.43
CA GLY A 117 -5.47 16.37 -28.70
C GLY A 117 -6.93 16.23 -29.04
#